data_81451890db73aab9393c4fb85073752a
#
_entry.id   81451890db73aab9393c4fb85073752a
#
_cell.length_a   1.000
_cell.length_b   1.000
_cell.length_c   1.000
_cell.angle_alpha   90.00
_cell.angle_beta   90.00
_cell.angle_gamma   90.00
#
_symmetry.space_group_name_H-M   'P 1'
#
loop_
_entity.id
_entity.type
_entity.pdbx_description
1 polymer ?
#
loop_
_entity_poly.entity_id
_entity_poly.type
_entity_poly.pdbx_seq_one_letter_code
_entity_poly.pdbx_strand_id
1 'polypeptide(L)'
;MTFGGLTIGGDGSPYLLAELSGFHDAPEVRTSDQTRARAHGLFAGTDYLGGRSIVAEIEVVAPHPSETVWQDFSSALVVGAESEAALGVQIPGLARGTAVQVGARVRKLSLPVDRNYLNGHGRAVVEWYATDPRVYSQTLITETASQATVAGTGVTFPVTFPLSFGGAVSGGQLTASNAGEFGAPWVATISGPIVNPTLENITTGETLAFTGTVAAGETLVVDSLARSVLLNGTASRYSWLVVGSQWFAVQPGDNAIRLAGTSGTGSVSFSFRSAWI
;
A
#
# COMPACT_ATOMS: atom_id res chain seq x y z
N MET A 1 -19.78 -2.80 -0.37
CA MET A 1 -18.71 -2.46 0.58
C MET A 1 -18.39 -3.68 1.45
N THR A 2 -17.15 -3.89 1.84
CA THR A 2 -16.73 -5.05 2.66
C THR A 2 -15.87 -4.62 3.84
N PHE A 3 -16.11 -5.17 5.03
CA PHE A 3 -15.29 -4.95 6.22
C PHE A 3 -15.48 -6.10 7.21
N GLY A 4 -14.40 -6.61 7.81
CA GLY A 4 -14.45 -7.64 8.86
C GLY A 4 -15.22 -8.91 8.49
N GLY A 5 -15.25 -9.27 7.21
CA GLY A 5 -16.03 -10.39 6.70
C GLY A 5 -17.48 -10.06 6.31
N LEU A 6 -17.98 -8.86 6.67
CA LEU A 6 -19.31 -8.42 6.22
C LEU A 6 -19.29 -7.92 4.79
N THR A 7 -20.36 -8.17 4.07
CA THR A 7 -20.68 -7.53 2.79
C THR A 7 -21.87 -6.58 3.00
N ILE A 8 -21.63 -5.29 2.82
CA ILE A 8 -22.64 -4.23 2.98
C ILE A 8 -23.01 -3.73 1.60
N GLY A 9 -24.30 -3.81 1.27
CA GLY A 9 -24.81 -3.59 -0.08
C GLY A 9 -24.54 -4.79 -1.01
N GLY A 10 -25.34 -4.92 -2.05
CA GLY A 10 -25.33 -6.04 -2.98
C GLY A 10 -26.50 -6.98 -2.79
N ASP A 11 -26.74 -7.81 -3.81
CA ASP A 11 -27.89 -8.70 -3.85
C ASP A 11 -27.84 -9.73 -2.72
N GLY A 12 -28.91 -9.83 -1.96
CA GLY A 12 -29.07 -10.81 -0.88
C GLY A 12 -28.37 -10.47 0.44
N SER A 13 -27.68 -9.35 0.54
CA SER A 13 -27.11 -8.91 1.82
C SER A 13 -28.19 -8.32 2.73
N PRO A 14 -28.25 -8.71 4.01
CA PRO A 14 -29.16 -8.07 4.98
C PRO A 14 -28.69 -6.65 5.40
N TYR A 15 -27.50 -6.25 4.97
CA TYR A 15 -26.89 -4.97 5.28
C TYR A 15 -26.92 -4.07 4.05
N LEU A 16 -27.75 -3.03 4.06
CA LEU A 16 -27.93 -2.11 2.95
C LEU A 16 -27.15 -0.82 3.24
N LEU A 17 -26.37 -0.36 2.28
CA LEU A 17 -25.67 0.91 2.40
C LEU A 17 -26.63 2.04 2.03
N ALA A 18 -27.02 2.86 3.02
CA ALA A 18 -27.88 4.03 2.81
C ALA A 18 -27.06 5.26 2.40
N GLU A 19 -25.93 5.49 3.08
CA GLU A 19 -25.03 6.61 2.80
C GLU A 19 -23.58 6.23 3.11
N LEU A 20 -22.64 6.78 2.34
CA LEU A 20 -21.20 6.69 2.58
C LEU A 20 -20.58 8.06 2.37
N SER A 21 -20.00 8.62 3.40
CA SER A 21 -19.29 9.92 3.39
C SER A 21 -17.85 9.77 3.86
N GLY A 22 -16.98 10.72 3.49
CA GLY A 22 -15.57 10.72 3.88
C GLY A 22 -14.66 9.80 3.07
N PHE A 23 -15.22 8.83 2.31
CA PHE A 23 -14.40 7.91 1.52
C PHE A 23 -13.81 8.55 0.26
N HIS A 24 -14.59 9.38 -0.43
CA HIS A 24 -14.20 10.09 -1.65
C HIS A 24 -13.80 11.53 -1.40
N ASP A 25 -13.99 12.02 -0.19
CA ASP A 25 -13.63 13.38 0.18
C ASP A 25 -12.11 13.49 0.34
N ALA A 26 -11.57 14.70 0.14
CA ALA A 26 -10.17 14.95 0.44
C ALA A 26 -9.93 14.78 1.95
N PRO A 27 -8.82 14.14 2.36
CA PRO A 27 -8.44 14.07 3.76
C PRO A 27 -8.08 15.47 4.28
N GLU A 28 -8.10 15.65 5.60
CA GLU A 28 -7.68 16.89 6.22
C GLU A 28 -6.23 17.21 5.86
N VAL A 29 -5.98 18.47 5.51
CA VAL A 29 -4.63 18.97 5.22
C VAL A 29 -4.06 19.61 6.48
N ARG A 30 -2.89 19.14 6.91
CA ARG A 30 -2.10 19.76 8.00
C ARG A 30 -1.08 20.68 7.38
N THR A 31 -1.30 21.98 7.54
CA THR A 31 -0.41 23.03 7.02
C THR A 31 0.67 23.35 8.05
N SER A 32 1.85 23.77 7.57
CA SER A 32 2.93 24.33 8.38
C SER A 32 3.24 25.77 8.01
N ASP A 33 2.25 26.51 7.51
CA ASP A 33 2.36 27.89 7.11
C ASP A 33 2.72 28.79 8.29
N GLN A 34 3.59 29.77 8.04
CA GLN A 34 4.03 30.73 9.06
C GLN A 34 3.57 32.15 8.74
N THR A 35 3.06 32.85 9.75
CA THR A 35 2.63 34.26 9.61
C THR A 35 3.81 35.16 9.35
N ARG A 36 3.65 36.13 8.42
CA ARG A 36 4.63 37.20 8.20
C ARG A 36 4.51 38.25 9.30
N ALA A 37 5.59 38.49 10.04
CA ALA A 37 5.57 39.37 11.20
C ALA A 37 5.29 40.87 10.87
N ARG A 38 5.60 41.34 9.66
CA ARG A 38 5.49 42.74 9.26
C ARG A 38 4.93 42.94 7.86
N ALA A 39 4.23 41.93 7.29
CA ALA A 39 3.63 42.01 5.96
C ALA A 39 2.35 41.18 5.94
N HIS A 40 1.48 41.47 4.96
CA HIS A 40 0.28 40.65 4.74
C HIS A 40 0.64 39.24 4.19
N GLY A 41 -0.15 38.24 4.58
CA GLY A 41 -0.04 36.86 4.10
C GLY A 41 0.85 35.96 4.96
N LEU A 42 1.10 34.77 4.45
CA LEU A 42 1.83 33.70 5.09
C LEU A 42 3.07 33.33 4.27
N PHE A 43 4.04 32.70 4.88
CA PHE A 43 5.04 31.89 4.19
C PHE A 43 4.46 30.51 4.03
N ALA A 44 4.38 30.01 2.80
CA ALA A 44 3.90 28.66 2.53
C ALA A 44 4.85 27.63 3.13
N GLY A 45 4.32 26.75 3.95
CA GLY A 45 5.00 25.58 4.49
C GLY A 45 4.74 24.32 3.65
N THR A 46 5.22 23.20 4.12
CA THR A 46 4.90 21.90 3.51
C THR A 46 3.56 21.41 4.06
N ASP A 47 2.66 21.05 3.17
CA ASP A 47 1.38 20.45 3.51
C ASP A 47 1.53 18.92 3.65
N TYR A 48 0.92 18.38 4.70
CA TYR A 48 0.81 16.95 4.93
C TYR A 48 -0.65 16.56 5.07
N LEU A 49 -1.00 15.40 4.53
CA LEU A 49 -2.33 14.85 4.69
C LEU A 49 -2.52 14.25 6.08
N GLY A 50 -3.65 14.52 6.70
CA GLY A 50 -4.12 13.89 7.93
C GLY A 50 -4.70 12.52 7.68
N GLY A 51 -5.21 11.86 8.72
CA GLY A 51 -6.00 10.65 8.55
C GLY A 51 -7.36 10.94 7.92
N ARG A 52 -8.08 9.88 7.56
CA ARG A 52 -9.39 9.94 6.91
C ARG A 52 -10.46 9.40 7.85
N SER A 53 -11.51 10.17 8.11
CA SER A 53 -12.73 9.69 8.76
C SER A 53 -13.74 9.29 7.70
N ILE A 54 -14.31 8.10 7.83
CA ILE A 54 -15.27 7.51 6.90
C ILE A 54 -16.50 7.15 7.70
N VAL A 55 -17.65 7.67 7.29
CA VAL A 55 -18.92 7.42 7.96
C VAL A 55 -19.87 6.74 6.99
N ALA A 56 -20.43 5.61 7.42
CA ALA A 56 -21.50 4.98 6.67
C ALA A 56 -22.76 4.85 7.53
N GLU A 57 -23.88 5.08 6.88
CA GLU A 57 -25.18 4.76 7.37
C GLU A 57 -25.65 3.45 6.73
N ILE A 58 -25.98 2.47 7.58
CA ILE A 58 -26.27 1.11 7.15
C ILE A 58 -27.66 0.74 7.69
N GLU A 59 -28.52 0.33 6.79
CA GLU A 59 -29.80 -0.27 7.16
C GLU A 59 -29.63 -1.78 7.26
N VAL A 60 -30.07 -2.35 8.37
CA VAL A 60 -30.02 -3.79 8.61
C VAL A 60 -31.44 -4.33 8.51
N VAL A 61 -31.64 -5.21 7.55
CA VAL A 61 -32.94 -5.84 7.31
C VAL A 61 -32.81 -7.32 7.62
N ALA A 62 -33.42 -7.73 8.72
CA ALA A 62 -33.40 -9.10 9.17
C ALA A 62 -34.82 -9.61 9.44
N PRO A 63 -35.19 -10.82 9.03
CA PRO A 63 -36.42 -11.42 9.47
C PRO A 63 -36.44 -11.49 11.01
N HIS A 64 -37.54 -11.13 11.63
CA HIS A 64 -37.66 -11.05 13.08
C HIS A 64 -37.73 -12.44 13.74
N PRO A 65 -37.03 -12.66 14.89
CA PRO A 65 -35.80 -12.08 15.39
C PRO A 65 -34.58 -12.86 14.89
N SER A 66 -33.76 -12.29 14.04
CA SER A 66 -32.52 -12.91 13.58
C SER A 66 -31.34 -12.47 14.45
N GLU A 67 -31.13 -13.17 15.55
CA GLU A 67 -29.95 -12.97 16.43
C GLU A 67 -28.62 -13.04 15.64
N THR A 68 -28.53 -13.91 14.67
CA THR A 68 -27.29 -14.13 13.88
C THR A 68 -26.91 -12.90 13.07
N VAL A 69 -27.85 -12.24 12.38
CA VAL A 69 -27.55 -11.05 11.57
C VAL A 69 -26.98 -9.92 12.43
N TRP A 70 -27.55 -9.70 13.62
CA TRP A 70 -27.10 -8.67 14.53
C TRP A 70 -25.78 -9.04 15.22
N GLN A 71 -25.59 -10.30 15.53
CA GLN A 71 -24.35 -10.82 16.10
C GLN A 71 -23.18 -10.70 15.12
N ASP A 72 -23.38 -11.08 13.86
CA ASP A 72 -22.39 -10.98 12.79
C ASP A 72 -22.03 -9.50 12.55
N PHE A 73 -23.04 -8.63 12.50
CA PHE A 73 -22.84 -7.18 12.36
C PHE A 73 -21.99 -6.60 13.49
N SER A 74 -22.35 -6.90 14.73
CA SER A 74 -21.65 -6.38 15.91
C SER A 74 -20.24 -6.95 16.06
N SER A 75 -20.05 -8.24 15.73
CA SER A 75 -18.75 -8.91 15.86
C SER A 75 -17.74 -8.42 14.80
N ALA A 76 -18.20 -8.06 13.62
CA ALA A 76 -17.34 -7.53 12.58
C ALA A 76 -16.97 -6.04 12.81
N LEU A 77 -17.79 -5.30 13.55
CA LEU A 77 -17.64 -3.86 13.76
C LEU A 77 -17.19 -3.51 15.18
N VAL A 78 -16.25 -4.29 15.72
CA VAL A 78 -15.73 -4.09 17.07
C VAL A 78 -14.98 -2.74 17.16
N VAL A 79 -15.41 -1.90 18.09
CA VAL A 79 -14.75 -0.63 18.41
C VAL A 79 -13.52 -0.89 19.27
N GLY A 80 -12.43 -0.17 19.02
CA GLY A 80 -11.20 -0.25 19.82
C GLY A 80 -10.21 -1.33 19.34
N ALA A 81 -10.36 -1.86 18.12
CA ALA A 81 -9.35 -2.73 17.52
C ALA A 81 -8.00 -2.00 17.45
N GLU A 82 -6.92 -2.70 17.82
CA GLU A 82 -5.55 -2.15 17.80
C GLU A 82 -5.00 -2.01 16.37
N SER A 83 -5.40 -2.91 15.48
CA SER A 83 -4.96 -2.93 14.08
C SER A 83 -6.06 -2.44 13.13
N GLU A 84 -5.64 -1.88 12.02
CA GLU A 84 -6.53 -1.54 10.91
C GLU A 84 -6.83 -2.78 10.07
N ALA A 85 -8.06 -2.87 9.59
CA ALA A 85 -8.51 -3.87 8.64
C ALA A 85 -8.90 -3.22 7.31
N ALA A 86 -8.90 -3.98 6.23
CA ALA A 86 -9.26 -3.47 4.93
C ALA A 86 -10.76 -3.16 4.87
N LEU A 87 -11.08 -1.89 4.64
CA LEU A 87 -12.41 -1.41 4.26
C LEU A 87 -12.45 -1.35 2.73
N GLY A 88 -13.05 -2.35 2.11
CA GLY A 88 -13.20 -2.43 0.67
C GLY A 88 -14.47 -1.73 0.19
N VAL A 89 -14.34 -0.92 -0.85
CA VAL A 89 -15.46 -0.19 -1.47
C VAL A 89 -15.46 -0.44 -2.96
N GLN A 90 -16.63 -0.78 -3.49
CA GLN A 90 -16.85 -0.93 -4.93
C GLN A 90 -18.13 -0.17 -5.29
N ILE A 91 -17.96 0.96 -5.95
CA ILE A 91 -19.09 1.79 -6.41
C ILE A 91 -18.96 1.97 -7.92
N PRO A 92 -19.92 1.47 -8.70
CA PRO A 92 -19.89 1.62 -10.16
C PRO A 92 -19.90 3.09 -10.57
N GLY A 93 -19.12 3.44 -11.59
CA GLY A 93 -19.10 4.78 -12.19
C GLY A 93 -18.21 5.81 -11.47
N LEU A 94 -17.50 5.45 -10.42
CA LEU A 94 -16.52 6.34 -9.80
C LEU A 94 -15.13 6.18 -10.45
N ALA A 95 -14.41 7.30 -10.59
CA ALA A 95 -13.20 7.42 -11.40
C ALA A 95 -11.96 6.65 -10.89
N ARG A 96 -12.00 6.09 -9.69
CA ARG A 96 -10.86 5.44 -9.01
C ARG A 96 -10.75 3.93 -9.25
N GLY A 97 -11.29 3.43 -10.35
CA GLY A 97 -11.33 2.00 -10.63
C GLY A 97 -12.53 1.29 -9.98
N THR A 98 -12.66 -0.01 -10.25
CA THR A 98 -13.86 -0.77 -9.88
C THR A 98 -13.88 -1.23 -8.44
N ALA A 99 -12.71 -1.44 -7.82
CA ALA A 99 -12.62 -1.96 -6.46
C ALA A 99 -11.41 -1.36 -5.74
N VAL A 100 -11.67 -0.60 -4.70
CA VAL A 100 -10.66 0.09 -3.89
C VAL A 100 -10.82 -0.24 -2.41
N GLN A 101 -9.78 -0.01 -1.62
CA GLN A 101 -9.77 -0.27 -0.20
C GLN A 101 -8.92 0.76 0.56
N VAL A 102 -9.21 0.89 1.84
CA VAL A 102 -8.39 1.64 2.78
C VAL A 102 -8.21 0.82 4.06
N GLY A 103 -7.04 0.88 4.67
CA GLY A 103 -6.83 0.34 6.02
C GLY A 103 -7.55 1.23 7.02
N ALA A 104 -8.52 0.70 7.76
CA ALA A 104 -9.30 1.47 8.71
C ALA A 104 -9.69 0.65 9.93
N ARG A 105 -10.01 1.33 11.01
CA ARG A 105 -10.55 0.74 12.24
C ARG A 105 -11.80 1.44 12.67
N VAL A 106 -12.73 0.70 13.27
CA VAL A 106 -13.99 1.25 13.76
C VAL A 106 -13.70 2.14 14.98
N ARG A 107 -14.11 3.39 14.90
CA ARG A 107 -14.04 4.38 15.99
C ARG A 107 -15.34 4.54 16.74
N LYS A 108 -16.46 4.41 16.03
CA LYS A 108 -17.79 4.58 16.58
C LYS A 108 -18.77 3.65 15.90
N LEU A 109 -19.60 3.03 16.70
CA LEU A 109 -20.76 2.26 16.27
C LEU A 109 -21.97 2.78 17.05
N SER A 110 -23.00 3.23 16.34
CA SER A 110 -24.28 3.60 16.92
C SER A 110 -25.36 2.70 16.34
N LEU A 111 -26.04 1.98 17.20
CA LEU A 111 -27.10 1.05 16.84
C LEU A 111 -28.33 1.33 17.73
N PRO A 112 -29.21 2.27 17.37
CA PRO A 112 -30.39 2.59 18.15
C PRO A 112 -31.37 1.42 18.18
N VAL A 113 -31.90 1.10 19.35
CA VAL A 113 -32.96 0.11 19.55
C VAL A 113 -34.29 0.85 19.62
N ASP A 114 -35.00 0.86 18.53
CA ASP A 114 -36.28 1.52 18.37
C ASP A 114 -37.40 0.52 17.94
N ARG A 115 -38.57 1.04 17.62
CA ARG A 115 -39.67 0.21 17.12
C ARG A 115 -39.31 -0.53 15.84
N ASN A 116 -38.53 0.10 14.96
CA ASN A 116 -38.16 -0.51 13.69
C ASN A 116 -37.19 -1.68 13.92
N TYR A 117 -36.26 -1.53 14.85
CA TYR A 117 -35.37 -2.61 15.27
C TYR A 117 -36.17 -3.85 15.73
N LEU A 118 -37.23 -3.63 16.53
CA LEU A 118 -38.10 -4.71 16.99
C LEU A 118 -38.89 -5.39 15.86
N ASN A 119 -39.07 -4.70 14.75
CA ASN A 119 -39.72 -5.23 13.55
C ASN A 119 -38.73 -5.80 12.51
N GLY A 120 -37.45 -5.97 12.87
CA GLY A 120 -36.41 -6.49 11.98
C GLY A 120 -35.75 -5.46 11.07
N HIS A 121 -35.99 -4.18 11.29
CA HIS A 121 -35.38 -3.08 10.54
C HIS A 121 -34.57 -2.20 11.49
N GLY A 122 -33.26 -2.28 11.39
CA GLY A 122 -32.36 -1.43 12.19
C GLY A 122 -31.61 -0.45 11.31
N ARG A 123 -31.17 0.64 11.94
CA ARG A 123 -30.32 1.64 11.31
C ARG A 123 -29.07 1.80 12.15
N ALA A 124 -27.92 1.59 11.54
CA ALA A 124 -26.62 1.74 12.20
C ALA A 124 -25.85 2.89 11.57
N VAL A 125 -25.12 3.63 12.39
CA VAL A 125 -24.10 4.58 11.92
C VAL A 125 -22.74 4.08 12.39
N VAL A 126 -21.85 3.86 11.45
CA VAL A 126 -20.49 3.37 11.70
C VAL A 126 -19.50 4.42 11.24
N GLU A 127 -18.55 4.74 12.09
CA GLU A 127 -17.43 5.62 11.78
C GLU A 127 -16.15 4.79 11.82
N TRP A 128 -15.45 4.76 10.69
CA TRP A 128 -14.10 4.23 10.55
C TRP A 128 -13.10 5.37 10.49
N TYR A 129 -11.92 5.09 10.96
CA TYR A 129 -10.79 5.99 10.86
C TYR A 129 -9.60 5.28 10.25
N ALA A 130 -9.09 5.82 9.15
CA ALA A 130 -7.88 5.40 8.48
C ALA A 130 -6.73 6.33 8.85
N THR A 131 -5.64 5.76 9.35
CA THR A 131 -4.45 6.56 9.69
C THR A 131 -3.65 6.91 8.44
N ASP A 132 -3.64 6.02 7.44
CA ASP A 132 -3.14 6.32 6.10
C ASP A 132 -4.31 6.85 5.24
N PRO A 133 -4.25 8.10 4.76
CA PRO A 133 -5.35 8.68 3.99
C PRO A 133 -5.46 8.14 2.57
N ARG A 134 -4.47 7.38 2.10
CA ARG A 134 -4.45 6.83 0.74
C ARG A 134 -5.48 5.73 0.56
N VAL A 135 -6.08 5.74 -0.62
CA VAL A 135 -6.99 4.70 -1.08
C VAL A 135 -6.21 3.79 -2.03
N TYR A 136 -6.30 2.50 -1.83
CA TYR A 136 -5.54 1.51 -2.59
C TYR A 136 -6.44 0.65 -3.48
N SER A 137 -5.91 0.17 -4.59
CA SER A 137 -6.55 -0.90 -5.35
C SER A 137 -6.74 -2.15 -4.46
N GLN A 138 -7.87 -2.85 -4.58
CA GLN A 138 -8.02 -4.16 -3.96
C GLN A 138 -7.11 -5.22 -4.61
N THR A 139 -6.74 -5.02 -5.87
CA THR A 139 -5.82 -5.90 -6.58
C THR A 139 -4.39 -5.62 -6.13
N LEU A 140 -3.71 -6.64 -5.61
CA LEU A 140 -2.26 -6.61 -5.38
C LEU A 140 -1.56 -6.90 -6.71
N ILE A 141 -0.70 -6.00 -7.14
CA ILE A 141 0.17 -6.17 -8.29
C ILE A 141 1.49 -6.75 -7.79
N THR A 142 1.95 -7.81 -8.40
CA THR A 142 3.23 -8.44 -8.05
C THR A 142 4.01 -8.70 -9.33
N GLU A 143 5.19 -8.09 -9.42
CA GLU A 143 6.12 -8.22 -10.51
C GLU A 143 7.41 -8.90 -10.02
N THR A 144 8.06 -9.64 -10.89
CA THR A 144 9.28 -10.35 -10.54
C THR A 144 10.41 -10.05 -11.50
N ALA A 145 11.63 -9.96 -10.98
CA ALA A 145 12.83 -9.87 -11.79
C ALA A 145 13.96 -10.69 -11.17
N SER A 146 14.82 -11.25 -12.00
CA SER A 146 16.08 -11.84 -11.57
C SER A 146 17.12 -10.73 -11.40
N GLN A 147 18.15 -10.96 -10.59
CA GLN A 147 19.26 -10.02 -10.45
C GLN A 147 19.83 -9.63 -11.82
N ALA A 148 20.12 -8.35 -12.00
CA ALA A 148 20.82 -7.85 -13.18
C ALA A 148 22.21 -8.52 -13.27
N THR A 149 22.47 -9.19 -14.36
CA THR A 149 23.80 -9.70 -14.66
C THR A 149 24.51 -8.71 -15.57
N VAL A 150 25.64 -8.20 -15.08
CA VAL A 150 26.56 -7.47 -15.95
C VAL A 150 27.27 -8.54 -16.79
N ALA A 151 26.83 -8.73 -18.02
CA ALA A 151 27.63 -9.48 -18.97
C ALA A 151 28.84 -8.61 -19.38
N GLY A 152 29.70 -8.36 -18.41
CA GLY A 152 30.91 -7.59 -18.57
C GLY A 152 32.07 -8.55 -18.70
N THR A 153 32.39 -8.94 -19.90
CA THR A 153 33.73 -9.42 -20.17
C THR A 153 34.63 -8.20 -20.27
N GLY A 154 35.48 -8.04 -19.27
CA GLY A 154 36.65 -7.17 -19.45
C GLY A 154 37.39 -7.57 -20.73
N VAL A 155 38.03 -6.63 -21.39
CA VAL A 155 38.85 -6.89 -22.58
C VAL A 155 40.03 -7.73 -22.14
N THR A 156 40.10 -8.98 -22.58
CA THR A 156 41.28 -9.85 -22.38
C THR A 156 42.24 -9.65 -23.56
N PHE A 157 43.51 -9.37 -23.28
CA PHE A 157 44.56 -9.25 -24.30
C PHE A 157 45.15 -10.63 -24.62
N PRO A 158 45.53 -10.91 -25.91
CA PRO A 158 45.51 -10.03 -27.07
C PRO A 158 44.17 -9.87 -27.72
N VAL A 159 43.88 -8.68 -28.23
CA VAL A 159 42.61 -8.24 -28.81
C VAL A 159 42.67 -8.29 -30.32
N THR A 160 41.71 -8.93 -30.97
CA THR A 160 41.52 -8.91 -32.43
C THR A 160 40.36 -7.96 -32.76
N PHE A 161 40.55 -7.12 -33.79
CA PHE A 161 39.48 -6.25 -34.32
C PHE A 161 38.57 -7.00 -35.27
N PRO A 162 37.22 -6.71 -35.29
CA PRO A 162 36.52 -5.64 -34.61
C PRO A 162 36.21 -5.97 -33.13
N LEU A 163 36.35 -4.96 -32.27
CA LEU A 163 36.13 -5.06 -30.84
C LEU A 163 34.66 -4.78 -30.50
N SER A 164 34.02 -5.71 -29.82
CA SER A 164 32.74 -5.44 -29.17
C SER A 164 32.97 -5.07 -27.70
N PHE A 165 32.60 -3.86 -27.32
CA PHE A 165 32.66 -3.42 -25.95
C PHE A 165 31.37 -3.81 -25.23
N GLY A 166 31.53 -4.57 -24.15
CA GLY A 166 30.58 -4.83 -23.08
C GLY A 166 29.14 -5.09 -23.46
N GLY A 167 28.62 -6.21 -23.04
CA GLY A 167 27.19 -6.48 -23.11
C GLY A 167 26.39 -5.46 -22.30
N ALA A 168 25.24 -5.07 -22.81
CA ALA A 168 24.27 -4.33 -22.05
C ALA A 168 23.95 -5.09 -20.74
N VAL A 169 23.74 -4.37 -19.66
CA VAL A 169 23.17 -4.94 -18.44
C VAL A 169 21.84 -5.58 -18.83
N SER A 170 21.75 -6.89 -18.78
CA SER A 170 20.51 -7.61 -19.10
C SER A 170 19.90 -8.20 -17.84
N GLY A 171 18.56 -8.16 -17.75
CA GLY A 171 17.84 -8.66 -16.62
C GLY A 171 17.76 -7.66 -15.44
N GLY A 172 17.20 -8.11 -14.37
CA GLY A 172 17.08 -7.36 -13.11
C GLY A 172 16.06 -6.23 -13.09
N GLN A 173 15.40 -5.95 -14.21
CA GLN A 173 14.43 -4.88 -14.32
C GLN A 173 13.01 -5.44 -14.41
N LEU A 174 12.09 -4.82 -13.69
CA LEU A 174 10.65 -5.00 -13.78
C LEU A 174 9.98 -3.63 -13.96
N THR A 175 8.75 -3.63 -14.45
CA THR A 175 7.95 -2.42 -14.58
C THR A 175 6.83 -2.45 -13.55
N ALA A 176 6.85 -1.50 -12.62
CA ALA A 176 5.78 -1.28 -11.64
C ALA A 176 4.86 -0.16 -12.16
N SER A 177 3.67 -0.53 -12.65
CA SER A 177 2.71 0.42 -13.23
C SER A 177 1.67 0.81 -12.18
N ASN A 178 1.78 2.02 -11.65
CA ASN A 178 0.82 2.59 -10.70
C ASN A 178 -0.27 3.37 -11.46
N ALA A 179 -1.46 2.79 -11.51
CA ALA A 179 -2.63 3.40 -12.16
C ALA A 179 -3.24 4.55 -11.35
N GLY A 180 -2.76 4.77 -10.13
CA GLY A 180 -3.21 5.84 -9.25
C GLY A 180 -2.54 7.18 -9.53
N GLU A 181 -2.98 8.18 -8.81
CA GLU A 181 -2.46 9.57 -8.89
C GLU A 181 -1.52 9.93 -7.74
N PHE A 182 -1.26 8.98 -6.83
CA PHE A 182 -0.41 9.19 -5.66
C PHE A 182 0.65 8.11 -5.54
N GLY A 183 1.77 8.45 -4.88
CA GLY A 183 2.88 7.51 -4.68
C GLY A 183 2.46 6.29 -3.85
N ALA A 184 2.60 5.11 -4.41
CA ALA A 184 2.21 3.85 -3.78
C ALA A 184 3.37 3.25 -2.97
N PRO A 185 3.13 2.79 -1.73
CA PRO A 185 4.08 1.99 -0.98
C PRO A 185 4.18 0.59 -1.59
N TRP A 186 5.30 -0.07 -1.35
CA TRP A 186 5.60 -1.39 -1.88
C TRP A 186 6.28 -2.27 -0.84
N VAL A 187 6.19 -3.57 -1.08
CA VAL A 187 6.94 -4.59 -0.36
C VAL A 187 7.75 -5.38 -1.37
N ALA A 188 9.06 -5.49 -1.16
CA ALA A 188 9.94 -6.31 -1.97
C ALA A 188 10.46 -7.50 -1.17
N THR A 189 10.35 -8.69 -1.72
CA THR A 189 10.96 -9.90 -1.19
C THR A 189 12.12 -10.29 -2.10
N ILE A 190 13.35 -10.09 -1.63
CA ILE A 190 14.57 -10.45 -2.34
C ILE A 190 14.98 -11.85 -1.90
N SER A 191 15.04 -12.80 -2.84
CA SER A 191 15.46 -14.18 -2.60
C SER A 191 16.91 -14.37 -2.98
N GLY A 192 17.68 -15.05 -2.09
CA GLY A 192 19.08 -15.37 -2.34
C GLY A 192 19.29 -16.54 -3.31
N PRO A 193 20.55 -16.77 -3.73
CA PRO A 193 21.77 -16.13 -3.21
C PRO A 193 22.04 -14.76 -3.86
N ILE A 194 22.28 -13.73 -3.07
CA ILE A 194 22.67 -12.41 -3.55
C ILE A 194 23.54 -11.69 -2.49
N VAL A 195 24.59 -11.02 -2.94
CA VAL A 195 25.49 -10.24 -2.08
C VAL A 195 25.29 -8.76 -2.35
N ASN A 196 25.16 -7.97 -1.29
CA ASN A 196 24.93 -6.53 -1.32
C ASN A 196 23.79 -6.14 -2.28
N PRO A 197 22.56 -6.63 -2.02
CA PRO A 197 21.43 -6.32 -2.89
C PRO A 197 21.15 -4.81 -2.94
N THR A 198 20.74 -4.35 -4.10
CA THR A 198 20.36 -2.96 -4.34
C THR A 198 19.06 -2.92 -5.13
N LEU A 199 18.08 -2.19 -4.63
CA LEU A 199 16.83 -1.87 -5.34
C LEU A 199 16.91 -0.42 -5.81
N GLU A 200 16.79 -0.20 -7.10
CA GLU A 200 16.84 1.11 -7.72
C GLU A 200 15.54 1.39 -8.48
N ASN A 201 14.94 2.53 -8.24
CA ASN A 201 13.92 3.07 -9.12
C ASN A 201 14.63 3.91 -10.21
N ILE A 202 14.81 3.33 -11.39
CA ILE A 202 15.51 3.98 -12.51
C ILE A 202 14.77 5.24 -12.98
N THR A 203 13.43 5.23 -12.85
CA THR A 203 12.59 6.36 -13.28
C THR A 203 12.81 7.60 -12.43
N THR A 204 13.00 7.44 -11.11
CA THR A 204 13.21 8.55 -10.17
C THR A 204 14.67 8.77 -9.80
N GLY A 205 15.53 7.77 -10.04
CA GLY A 205 16.94 7.78 -9.65
C GLY A 205 17.19 7.44 -8.17
N GLU A 206 16.16 7.09 -7.41
CA GLU A 206 16.26 6.76 -5.99
C GLU A 206 16.75 5.32 -5.82
N THR A 207 17.62 5.10 -4.82
CA THR A 207 18.28 3.82 -4.62
C THR A 207 18.24 3.40 -3.15
N LEU A 208 17.88 2.15 -2.91
CA LEU A 208 17.97 1.45 -1.62
C LEU A 208 19.06 0.38 -1.73
N ALA A 209 20.20 0.62 -1.09
CA ALA A 209 21.35 -0.29 -1.11
C ALA A 209 21.54 -0.96 0.26
N PHE A 210 21.89 -2.24 0.26
CA PHE A 210 22.12 -3.02 1.46
C PHE A 210 23.52 -3.64 1.44
N THR A 211 24.19 -3.66 2.60
CA THR A 211 25.44 -4.40 2.81
C THR A 211 25.14 -5.69 3.55
N GLY A 212 25.34 -6.82 2.87
CA GLY A 212 25.11 -8.14 3.46
C GLY A 212 24.87 -9.20 2.42
N THR A 213 24.75 -10.43 2.88
CA THR A 213 24.50 -11.58 2.02
C THR A 213 23.18 -12.23 2.39
N VAL A 214 22.30 -12.37 1.41
CA VAL A 214 21.13 -13.22 1.50
C VAL A 214 21.52 -14.57 0.92
N ALA A 215 21.60 -15.59 1.76
CA ALA A 215 22.04 -16.93 1.34
C ALA A 215 20.97 -17.65 0.50
N ALA A 216 21.34 -18.74 -0.15
CA ALA A 216 20.39 -19.58 -0.86
C ALA A 216 19.32 -20.11 0.10
N GLY A 217 18.05 -19.94 -0.25
CA GLY A 217 16.89 -20.31 0.58
C GLY A 217 16.51 -19.25 1.62
N GLU A 218 17.26 -18.16 1.76
CA GLU A 218 16.87 -17.02 2.59
C GLU A 218 16.16 -15.95 1.76
N THR A 219 15.40 -15.13 2.47
CA THR A 219 14.66 -13.98 1.88
C THR A 219 14.90 -12.72 2.70
N LEU A 220 15.09 -11.60 2.02
CA LEU A 220 15.14 -10.27 2.62
C LEU A 220 13.84 -9.54 2.25
N VAL A 221 12.98 -9.30 3.23
CA VAL A 221 11.71 -8.57 3.07
C VAL A 221 11.94 -7.12 3.40
N VAL A 222 11.66 -6.25 2.44
CA VAL A 222 11.78 -4.80 2.54
C VAL A 222 10.41 -4.19 2.39
N ASP A 223 9.92 -3.50 3.41
CA ASP A 223 8.62 -2.81 3.41
C ASP A 223 8.86 -1.29 3.42
N SER A 224 8.42 -0.63 2.36
CA SER A 224 8.63 0.82 2.19
C SER A 224 7.72 1.66 3.08
N LEU A 225 6.53 1.16 3.45
CA LEU A 225 5.60 1.87 4.33
C LEU A 225 6.05 1.79 5.78
N ALA A 226 6.35 0.58 6.25
CA ALA A 226 6.85 0.36 7.60
C ALA A 226 8.33 0.75 7.76
N ARG A 227 9.04 1.01 6.65
CA ARG A 227 10.50 1.23 6.60
C ARG A 227 11.25 0.15 7.35
N SER A 228 10.89 -1.10 7.10
CA SER A 228 11.47 -2.27 7.75
C SER A 228 12.26 -3.12 6.77
N VAL A 229 13.30 -3.78 7.29
CA VAL A 229 14.17 -4.70 6.56
C VAL A 229 14.32 -5.95 7.41
N LEU A 230 13.71 -7.05 6.97
CA LEU A 230 13.64 -8.30 7.74
C LEU A 230 14.22 -9.46 6.95
N LEU A 231 15.18 -10.19 7.54
CA LEU A 231 15.67 -11.45 7.00
C LEU A 231 14.70 -12.56 7.45
N ASN A 232 14.24 -13.34 6.50
CA ASN A 232 13.26 -14.44 6.70
C ASN A 232 12.00 -13.97 7.46
N GLY A 233 11.58 -12.72 7.23
CA GLY A 233 10.38 -12.12 7.80
C GLY A 233 10.43 -11.80 9.30
N THR A 234 11.53 -12.13 10.02
CA THR A 234 11.60 -11.99 11.48
C THR A 234 12.81 -11.23 11.98
N ALA A 235 14.00 -11.50 11.45
CA ALA A 235 15.23 -10.92 11.95
C ALA A 235 15.51 -9.57 11.32
N SER A 236 15.46 -8.48 12.09
CA SER A 236 15.77 -7.14 11.58
C SER A 236 17.20 -7.08 11.01
N ARG A 237 17.29 -6.54 9.80
CA ARG A 237 18.52 -6.22 9.08
C ARG A 237 18.55 -4.75 8.65
N TYR A 238 17.90 -3.90 9.40
CA TYR A 238 17.90 -2.45 9.15
C TYR A 238 19.33 -1.88 9.12
N SER A 239 20.23 -2.45 9.91
CA SER A 239 21.67 -2.09 9.94
C SER A 239 22.42 -2.40 8.63
N TRP A 240 21.82 -3.20 7.73
CA TRP A 240 22.39 -3.44 6.40
C TRP A 240 22.16 -2.28 5.43
N LEU A 241 21.22 -1.38 5.77
CA LEU A 241 20.92 -0.24 4.92
C LEU A 241 22.13 0.69 4.84
N VAL A 242 22.59 0.96 3.62
CA VAL A 242 23.72 1.83 3.35
C VAL A 242 23.33 3.29 3.60
N VAL A 243 24.23 4.04 4.21
CA VAL A 243 24.04 5.49 4.42
C VAL A 243 23.90 6.19 3.07
N GLY A 244 22.87 7.05 2.95
CA GLY A 244 22.52 7.71 1.68
C GLY A 244 21.47 6.97 0.86
N SER A 245 21.03 5.78 1.29
CA SER A 245 19.88 5.11 0.68
C SER A 245 18.62 5.92 0.84
N GLN A 246 17.78 5.93 -0.22
CA GLN A 246 16.55 6.70 -0.27
C GLN A 246 15.34 5.76 -0.39
N TRP A 247 14.40 5.89 0.55
CA TRP A 247 13.13 5.20 0.48
C TRP A 247 12.25 5.86 -0.57
N PHE A 248 11.87 5.13 -1.59
CA PHE A 248 11.05 5.62 -2.68
C PHE A 248 9.62 5.06 -2.63
N ALA A 249 8.71 5.71 -3.34
CA ALA A 249 7.37 5.20 -3.64
C ALA A 249 7.27 4.88 -5.13
N VAL A 250 6.35 3.99 -5.50
CA VAL A 250 6.00 3.78 -6.92
C VAL A 250 5.18 4.99 -7.37
N GLN A 251 5.79 5.87 -8.15
CA GLN A 251 5.14 7.08 -8.65
C GLN A 251 4.00 6.77 -9.62
N PRO A 252 3.05 7.69 -9.85
CA PRO A 252 2.03 7.52 -10.87
C PRO A 252 2.63 7.16 -12.26
N GLY A 253 2.01 6.20 -12.94
CA GLY A 253 2.50 5.67 -14.21
C GLY A 253 3.54 4.56 -14.05
N ASP A 254 4.35 4.35 -15.08
CA ASP A 254 5.32 3.26 -15.15
C ASP A 254 6.63 3.62 -14.44
N ASN A 255 7.04 2.75 -13.52
CA ASN A 255 8.31 2.83 -12.80
C ASN A 255 9.18 1.64 -13.16
N ALA A 256 10.37 1.88 -13.65
CA ALA A 256 11.35 0.86 -13.92
C ALA A 256 12.15 0.58 -12.64
N ILE A 257 11.95 -0.59 -12.06
CA ILE A 257 12.63 -1.02 -10.83
C ILE A 257 13.68 -2.06 -11.19
N ARG A 258 14.89 -1.91 -10.66
CA ARG A 258 16.01 -2.81 -10.92
C ARG A 258 16.52 -3.44 -9.63
N LEU A 259 16.71 -4.77 -9.67
CA LEU A 259 17.48 -5.49 -8.67
C LEU A 259 18.92 -5.68 -9.17
N ALA A 260 19.89 -5.20 -8.41
CA ALA A 260 21.32 -5.44 -8.64
C ALA A 260 21.94 -6.06 -7.39
N GLY A 261 23.13 -6.60 -7.55
CA GLY A 261 23.95 -7.14 -6.46
C GLY A 261 25.38 -7.29 -6.94
N THR A 262 26.33 -7.35 -6.00
CA THR A 262 27.75 -7.51 -6.35
C THR A 262 28.08 -8.92 -6.88
N SER A 263 27.31 -9.94 -6.44
CA SER A 263 27.40 -11.31 -6.95
C SER A 263 26.16 -12.11 -6.57
N GLY A 264 25.97 -13.25 -7.20
CA GLY A 264 24.84 -14.16 -6.95
C GLY A 264 23.90 -14.26 -8.15
N THR A 265 22.76 -14.94 -7.93
CA THR A 265 21.66 -15.17 -8.89
C THR A 265 20.31 -14.94 -8.25
N GLY A 266 20.23 -13.96 -7.35
CA GLY A 266 19.02 -13.65 -6.61
C GLY A 266 17.90 -13.13 -7.51
N SER A 267 16.70 -13.09 -6.93
CA SER A 267 15.52 -12.54 -7.57
C SER A 267 14.73 -11.66 -6.61
N VAL A 268 13.88 -10.82 -7.16
CA VAL A 268 12.96 -9.99 -6.39
C VAL A 268 11.53 -10.26 -6.81
N SER A 269 10.64 -10.39 -5.81
CA SER A 269 9.20 -10.27 -5.97
C SER A 269 8.80 -8.92 -5.38
N PHE A 270 8.30 -8.05 -6.23
CA PHE A 270 7.96 -6.66 -5.91
C PHE A 270 6.46 -6.49 -5.95
N SER A 271 5.84 -6.20 -4.82
CA SER A 271 4.39 -6.14 -4.65
C SER A 271 3.95 -4.76 -4.20
N PHE A 272 2.91 -4.23 -4.84
CA PHE A 272 2.33 -2.94 -4.50
C PHE A 272 0.85 -2.90 -4.92
N ARG A 273 0.15 -1.86 -4.47
CA ARG A 273 -1.22 -1.54 -4.91
C ARG A 273 -1.22 -0.13 -5.45
N SER A 274 -1.90 0.12 -6.57
CA SER A 274 -2.09 1.49 -7.04
C SER A 274 -2.76 2.35 -5.98
N ALA A 275 -2.33 3.61 -5.85
CA ALA A 275 -2.74 4.50 -4.77
C ALA A 275 -3.34 5.80 -5.29
N TRP A 276 -4.42 6.25 -4.63
CA TRP A 276 -5.13 7.51 -4.85
C TRP A 276 -5.29 8.27 -3.53
N ILE A 277 -5.68 9.55 -3.64
CA ILE A 277 -6.08 10.38 -2.49
C ILE A 277 -7.56 10.72 -2.57
#